data_0bc717ecf99d0a5460dd7a42e3b4b9b3
#
_entry.id   0bc717ecf99d0a5460dd7a42e3b4b9b3
#
_cell.length_a   1.000
_cell.length_b   1.000
_cell.length_c   1.000
_cell.angle_alpha   90.00
_cell.angle_beta   90.00
_cell.angle_gamma   90.00
#
_symmetry.space_group_name_H-M   'P 1'
#
loop_
_entity.id
_entity.type
_entity.pdbx_description
1 polymer ?
#
loop_
_entity_poly.entity_id
_entity_poly.type
_entity_poly.pdbx_seq_one_letter_code
_entity_poly.pdbx_strand_id
1 'polypeptide(L)'
;MELIFNIEPQQQERPRATGRGRFIRVYDPPKTAKFKRELKQLAMLEMRGKTKYEKAISVTIRFYRKVQKSISKKEHTRRTEGHVRPIVKPDLDNYIKSTLDALNGVIWTDDATIVELNTSKWYADDPRIEIEVKELKNDEERNQN
;
A
#
# COMPACT_ATOMS: atom_id res chain seq x y z
N MET A 1 -9.77 11.49 -1.18
CA MET A 1 -10.26 10.29 -1.90
C MET A 1 -9.93 9.05 -1.09
N GLU A 2 -10.90 8.22 -0.87
CA GLU A 2 -10.72 6.96 -0.15
C GLU A 2 -10.82 5.79 -1.13
N LEU A 3 -9.89 4.85 -1.03
CA LEU A 3 -9.82 3.66 -1.88
C LEU A 3 -9.68 2.42 -1.00
N ILE A 4 -10.39 1.36 -1.36
CA ILE A 4 -10.28 0.05 -0.70
C ILE A 4 -9.93 -0.97 -1.77
N PHE A 5 -8.79 -1.65 -1.58
CA PHE A 5 -8.33 -2.71 -2.46
C PHE A 5 -8.43 -4.06 -1.74
N ASN A 6 -9.30 -4.93 -2.23
CA ASN A 6 -9.51 -6.26 -1.66
C ASN A 6 -8.40 -7.22 -2.11
N ILE A 7 -7.23 -6.98 -1.60
CA ILE A 7 -6.02 -7.75 -1.86
C ILE A 7 -5.25 -7.92 -0.55
N GLU A 8 -4.67 -9.10 -0.34
CA GLU A 8 -3.83 -9.31 0.82
C GLU A 8 -2.51 -8.55 0.67
N PRO A 9 -2.13 -7.73 1.68
CA PRO A 9 -0.84 -7.04 1.63
C PRO A 9 0.32 -8.02 1.50
N GLN A 10 1.28 -7.70 0.62
CA GLN A 10 2.49 -8.48 0.40
C GLN A 10 3.73 -7.62 0.60
N GLN A 11 4.76 -8.21 1.15
CA GLN A 11 6.02 -7.53 1.37
C GLN A 11 6.80 -7.30 0.08
N GLN A 12 7.62 -6.25 0.10
CA GLN A 12 8.71 -6.15 -0.86
C GLN A 12 9.77 -7.16 -0.47
N GLU A 13 9.84 -8.26 -1.20
CA GLU A 13 10.92 -9.22 -1.06
C GLU A 13 12.20 -8.66 -1.69
N ARG A 14 13.36 -9.14 -1.25
CA ARG A 14 14.63 -8.74 -1.82
C ARG A 14 14.65 -9.06 -3.31
N PRO A 15 14.90 -8.07 -4.19
CA PRO A 15 15.00 -8.31 -5.63
C PRO A 15 16.10 -9.33 -5.95
N ARG A 16 15.87 -10.12 -7.01
CA ARG A 16 16.81 -11.09 -7.53
C ARG A 16 17.49 -10.52 -8.77
N ALA A 17 18.70 -11.01 -9.04
CA ALA A 17 19.44 -10.64 -10.24
C ALA A 17 19.75 -11.88 -11.06
N THR A 18 19.68 -11.76 -12.39
CA THR A 18 20.06 -12.80 -13.33
C THR A 18 20.87 -12.18 -14.47
N GLY A 19 21.77 -12.98 -15.09
CA GLY A 19 22.62 -12.52 -16.18
C GLY A 19 24.06 -12.27 -15.74
N ARG A 20 24.87 -11.73 -16.65
CA ARG A 20 26.31 -11.47 -16.44
C ARG A 20 26.70 -10.08 -16.98
N GLY A 21 27.56 -9.38 -16.25
CA GLY A 21 28.08 -8.07 -16.63
C GLY A 21 26.97 -7.05 -16.88
N ARG A 22 27.03 -6.35 -18.04
CA ARG A 22 26.01 -5.35 -18.43
C ARG A 22 24.65 -5.95 -18.79
N PHE A 23 24.52 -7.27 -18.83
CA PHE A 23 23.26 -7.97 -19.10
C PHE A 23 22.57 -8.43 -17.84
N ILE A 24 22.95 -7.91 -16.68
CA ILE A 24 22.28 -8.22 -15.42
C ILE A 24 20.88 -7.62 -15.42
N ARG A 25 19.88 -8.45 -15.18
CA ARG A 25 18.50 -8.06 -14.94
C ARG A 25 18.20 -8.16 -13.46
N VAL A 26 17.59 -7.11 -12.91
CA VAL A 26 17.04 -7.12 -11.56
C VAL A 26 15.52 -7.28 -11.66
N TYR A 27 14.95 -8.20 -10.91
CA TYR A 27 13.52 -8.48 -10.93
C TYR A 27 13.00 -8.84 -9.55
N ASP A 28 11.71 -8.60 -9.34
CA ASP A 28 11.05 -9.00 -8.11
C ASP A 28 10.79 -10.51 -8.09
N PRO A 29 10.88 -11.17 -6.91
CA PRO A 29 10.39 -12.53 -6.75
C PRO A 29 8.92 -12.67 -7.14
N PRO A 30 8.45 -13.88 -7.52
CA PRO A 30 7.11 -14.07 -8.09
C PRO A 30 5.96 -13.50 -7.25
N LYS A 31 5.98 -13.68 -5.93
CA LYS A 31 4.90 -13.18 -5.06
C LYS A 31 4.83 -11.65 -5.05
N THR A 32 5.96 -10.99 -4.94
CA THR A 32 6.04 -9.52 -4.99
C THR A 32 5.61 -8.99 -6.35
N ALA A 33 6.10 -9.59 -7.43
CA ALA A 33 5.75 -9.20 -8.80
C ALA A 33 4.25 -9.36 -9.07
N LYS A 34 3.66 -10.46 -8.64
CA LYS A 34 2.23 -10.72 -8.78
C LYS A 34 1.40 -9.70 -8.00
N PHE A 35 1.76 -9.44 -6.76
CA PHE A 35 1.08 -8.46 -5.92
C PHE A 35 1.09 -7.07 -6.55
N LYS A 36 2.26 -6.59 -7.00
CA LYS A 36 2.38 -5.28 -7.64
C LYS A 36 1.53 -5.18 -8.89
N ARG A 37 1.51 -6.21 -9.72
CA ARG A 37 0.70 -6.25 -10.94
C ARG A 37 -0.80 -6.22 -10.64
N GLU A 38 -1.26 -7.02 -9.70
CA GLU A 38 -2.67 -7.08 -9.31
C GLU A 38 -3.14 -5.77 -8.66
N LEU A 39 -2.36 -5.22 -7.74
CA LEU A 39 -2.70 -3.95 -7.10
C LEU A 39 -2.73 -2.81 -8.10
N LYS A 40 -1.77 -2.76 -9.01
CA LYS A 40 -1.76 -1.77 -10.10
C LYS A 40 -3.02 -1.85 -10.96
N GLN A 41 -3.44 -3.05 -11.33
CA GLN A 41 -4.65 -3.26 -12.12
C GLN A 41 -5.90 -2.80 -11.37
N LEU A 42 -6.03 -3.13 -10.09
CA LEU A 42 -7.13 -2.67 -9.25
C LEU A 42 -7.15 -1.13 -9.15
N ALA A 43 -6.00 -0.52 -8.97
CA ALA A 43 -5.88 0.93 -8.89
C ALA A 43 -6.23 1.61 -10.23
N MET A 44 -5.82 1.05 -11.34
CA MET A 44 -6.18 1.56 -12.67
C MET A 44 -7.69 1.53 -12.89
N LEU A 45 -8.37 0.50 -12.43
CA LEU A 45 -9.83 0.41 -12.50
C LEU A 45 -10.51 1.51 -11.66
N GLU A 46 -10.05 1.70 -10.42
CA GLU A 46 -10.59 2.73 -9.53
C GLU A 46 -10.34 4.15 -10.04
N MET A 47 -9.26 4.36 -10.78
CA MET A 47 -8.90 5.68 -11.31
C MET A 47 -9.53 6.01 -12.65
N ARG A 48 -10.38 5.12 -13.20
CA ARG A 48 -11.10 5.42 -14.45
C ARG A 48 -11.96 6.67 -14.32
N GLY A 49 -11.78 7.61 -15.25
CA GLY A 49 -12.50 8.88 -15.22
C GLY A 49 -12.04 9.85 -14.15
N LYS A 50 -10.99 9.54 -13.43
CA LYS A 50 -10.40 10.40 -12.40
C LYS A 50 -9.01 10.87 -12.84
N THR A 51 -8.65 12.07 -12.41
CA THR A 51 -7.33 12.64 -12.68
C THR A 51 -6.34 12.26 -11.58
N LYS A 52 -5.13 11.88 -11.96
CA LYS A 52 -4.05 11.64 -11.02
C LYS A 52 -3.71 12.90 -10.22
N TYR A 53 -3.27 12.69 -8.98
CA TYR A 53 -2.74 13.79 -8.18
C TYR A 53 -1.36 14.22 -8.73
N GLU A 54 -1.15 15.50 -8.88
CA GLU A 54 0.10 16.09 -9.40
C GLU A 54 0.78 17.01 -8.39
N LYS A 55 0.04 17.48 -7.39
CA LYS A 55 0.52 18.39 -6.35
C LYS A 55 0.91 17.61 -5.09
N ALA A 56 1.41 18.33 -4.08
CA ALA A 56 1.74 17.73 -2.78
C ALA A 56 0.53 17.03 -2.15
N ILE A 57 0.71 15.79 -1.72
CA ILE A 57 -0.35 14.99 -1.12
C ILE A 57 0.05 14.40 0.22
N SER A 58 -0.96 14.18 1.07
CA SER A 58 -0.88 13.35 2.26
C SER A 58 -1.54 12.02 1.98
N VAL A 59 -0.86 10.93 2.28
CA VAL A 59 -1.35 9.57 2.05
C VAL A 59 -1.41 8.82 3.37
N THR A 60 -2.55 8.20 3.64
CA THR A 60 -2.73 7.28 4.77
C THR A 60 -3.00 5.90 4.22
N ILE A 61 -2.24 4.90 4.67
CA ILE A 61 -2.41 3.51 4.24
C ILE A 61 -2.59 2.61 5.46
N ARG A 62 -3.66 1.85 5.47
CA ARG A 62 -3.91 0.82 6.47
C ARG A 62 -3.81 -0.55 5.82
N PHE A 63 -2.90 -1.37 6.32
CA PHE A 63 -2.66 -2.74 5.85
C PHE A 63 -3.36 -3.72 6.77
N TYR A 64 -4.34 -4.45 6.24
CA TYR A 64 -5.08 -5.47 6.98
C TYR A 64 -4.64 -6.85 6.52
N ARG A 65 -3.96 -7.57 7.41
CA ARG A 65 -3.59 -8.96 7.15
C ARG A 65 -4.64 -9.90 7.74
N LYS A 66 -4.78 -11.06 7.13
CA LYS A 66 -5.75 -12.06 7.57
C LYS A 66 -5.40 -12.60 8.96
N VAL A 67 -6.43 -12.72 9.79
CA VAL A 67 -6.31 -13.39 11.09
C VAL A 67 -6.09 -14.88 10.89
N GLN A 68 -5.21 -15.48 11.69
CA GLN A 68 -4.95 -16.91 11.67
C GLN A 68 -6.19 -17.71 12.08
N LYS A 69 -6.39 -18.87 11.44
CA LYS A 69 -7.55 -19.70 11.72
C LYS A 69 -7.47 -20.46 13.06
N SER A 70 -6.26 -20.73 13.55
CA SER A 70 -6.00 -21.59 14.70
C SER A 70 -5.88 -20.84 16.03
N ILE A 71 -6.75 -19.88 16.27
CA ILE A 71 -6.79 -19.11 17.52
C ILE A 71 -8.17 -19.22 18.17
N SER A 72 -8.26 -18.91 19.47
CA SER A 72 -9.52 -18.90 20.19
C SER A 72 -10.45 -17.79 19.65
N LYS A 73 -11.76 -17.96 19.88
CA LYS A 73 -12.77 -16.93 19.51
C LYS A 73 -12.48 -15.60 20.20
N LYS A 74 -12.07 -15.63 21.44
CA LYS A 74 -11.71 -14.43 22.21
C LYS A 74 -10.54 -13.69 21.60
N GLU A 75 -9.49 -14.41 21.23
CA GLU A 75 -8.31 -13.81 20.58
C GLU A 75 -8.64 -13.30 19.19
N HIS A 76 -9.46 -14.02 18.42
CA HIS A 76 -9.95 -13.60 17.12
C HIS A 76 -10.66 -12.24 17.23
N THR A 77 -11.58 -12.11 18.18
CA THR A 77 -12.33 -10.87 18.43
C THR A 77 -11.39 -9.72 18.80
N ARG A 78 -10.42 -9.96 19.68
CA ARG A 78 -9.45 -8.95 20.08
C ARG A 78 -8.63 -8.44 18.89
N ARG A 79 -8.24 -9.33 17.97
CA ARG A 79 -7.47 -8.97 16.77
C ARG A 79 -8.32 -8.22 15.75
N THR A 80 -9.52 -8.71 15.45
CA THR A 80 -10.40 -8.07 14.46
C THR A 80 -10.95 -6.72 14.92
N GLU A 81 -11.07 -6.50 16.23
CA GLU A 81 -11.48 -5.22 16.80
C GLU A 81 -10.33 -4.23 17.00
N GLY A 82 -9.10 -4.61 16.64
CA GLY A 82 -7.95 -3.72 16.69
C GLY A 82 -7.28 -3.62 18.06
N HIS A 83 -7.66 -4.46 19.03
CA HIS A 83 -7.04 -4.47 20.37
C HIS A 83 -5.67 -5.14 20.35
N VAL A 84 -5.42 -6.00 19.38
CA VAL A 84 -4.12 -6.66 19.16
C VAL A 84 -3.67 -6.36 17.73
N ARG A 85 -2.47 -5.84 17.60
CA ARG A 85 -1.89 -5.47 16.31
C ARG A 85 -0.86 -6.51 15.87
N PRO A 86 -0.66 -6.72 14.55
CA PRO A 86 0.34 -7.69 14.07
C PRO A 86 1.76 -7.17 14.28
N ILE A 87 2.49 -7.82 15.18
CA ILE A 87 3.90 -7.52 15.45
C ILE A 87 4.85 -8.54 14.81
N VAL A 88 4.36 -9.29 13.84
CA VAL A 88 5.10 -10.32 13.11
C VAL A 88 5.44 -9.84 11.70
N LYS A 89 6.40 -10.49 11.04
CA LYS A 89 6.71 -10.25 9.63
C LYS A 89 5.46 -10.40 8.77
N PRO A 90 5.33 -9.64 7.67
CA PRO A 90 6.32 -8.69 7.13
C PRO A 90 6.38 -7.37 7.90
N ASP A 91 7.55 -6.72 7.83
CA ASP A 91 7.73 -5.39 8.40
C ASP A 91 6.91 -4.35 7.66
N LEU A 92 6.46 -3.33 8.38
CA LEU A 92 5.61 -2.28 7.81
C LEU A 92 6.26 -1.56 6.61
N ASP A 93 7.57 -1.26 6.70
CA ASP A 93 8.30 -0.61 5.60
C ASP A 93 8.30 -1.45 4.31
N ASN A 94 8.35 -2.78 4.42
CA ASN A 94 8.29 -3.67 3.26
C ASN A 94 6.89 -3.73 2.63
N TYR A 95 5.83 -3.57 3.40
CA TYR A 95 4.48 -3.37 2.89
C TYR A 95 4.35 -2.04 2.15
N ILE A 96 4.89 -0.98 2.73
CA ILE A 96 4.86 0.37 2.14
C ILE A 96 5.57 0.35 0.79
N LYS A 97 6.77 -0.20 0.73
CA LYS A 97 7.59 -0.20 -0.48
C LYS A 97 6.91 -0.91 -1.65
N SER A 98 6.40 -2.11 -1.45
CA SER A 98 5.72 -2.86 -2.51
C SER A 98 4.44 -2.16 -2.97
N THR A 99 3.70 -1.57 -2.04
CA THR A 99 2.44 -0.87 -2.33
C THR A 99 2.69 0.43 -3.09
N LEU A 100 3.62 1.27 -2.64
CA LEU A 100 3.94 2.51 -3.34
C LEU A 100 4.50 2.25 -4.74
N ASP A 101 5.35 1.22 -4.90
CA ASP A 101 5.85 0.84 -6.21
C ASP A 101 4.72 0.46 -7.19
N ALA A 102 3.71 -0.25 -6.70
CA ALA A 102 2.56 -0.63 -7.52
C ALA A 102 1.68 0.56 -7.91
N LEU A 103 1.53 1.53 -7.02
CA LEU A 103 0.62 2.67 -7.20
C LEU A 103 1.29 3.88 -7.87
N ASN A 104 2.61 3.91 -7.93
CA ASN A 104 3.37 5.01 -8.54
C ASN A 104 2.94 5.21 -10.00
N GLY A 105 2.59 6.45 -10.33
CA GLY A 105 2.13 6.78 -11.67
C GLY A 105 0.68 6.39 -11.99
N VAL A 106 -0.06 5.81 -11.03
CA VAL A 106 -1.46 5.42 -11.21
C VAL A 106 -2.41 6.36 -10.47
N ILE A 107 -2.22 6.51 -9.16
CA ILE A 107 -3.05 7.40 -8.32
C ILE A 107 -2.44 8.81 -8.28
N TRP A 108 -1.13 8.89 -8.22
CA TRP A 108 -0.34 10.12 -8.28
C TRP A 108 0.72 10.00 -9.37
N THR A 109 1.20 11.12 -9.86
CA THR A 109 2.15 11.14 -10.98
C THR A 109 3.50 10.57 -10.63
N ASP A 110 3.94 10.77 -9.38
CA ASP A 110 5.21 10.28 -8.86
C ASP A 110 5.12 10.20 -7.33
N ASP A 111 5.77 9.21 -6.72
CA ASP A 111 5.88 9.06 -5.27
C ASP A 111 6.52 10.29 -4.61
N ALA A 112 7.32 11.08 -5.35
CA ALA A 112 7.89 12.33 -4.89
C ALA A 112 6.83 13.37 -4.47
N THR A 113 5.60 13.25 -4.94
CA THR A 113 4.50 14.13 -4.54
C THR A 113 3.95 13.82 -3.15
N ILE A 114 4.26 12.65 -2.61
CA ILE A 114 3.86 12.26 -1.25
C ILE A 114 4.78 12.98 -0.26
N VAL A 115 4.23 13.96 0.45
CA VAL A 115 4.98 14.76 1.44
C VAL A 115 4.62 14.41 2.88
N GLU A 116 3.50 13.71 3.07
CA GLU A 116 3.09 13.13 4.36
C GLU A 116 2.62 11.70 4.13
N LEU A 117 3.10 10.77 4.95
CA LEU A 117 2.73 9.37 4.87
C LEU A 117 2.44 8.83 6.28
N ASN A 118 1.22 8.35 6.48
CA ASN A 118 0.81 7.70 7.71
C ASN A 118 0.41 6.26 7.40
N THR A 119 1.06 5.28 8.01
CA THR A 119 0.81 3.87 7.74
C THR A 119 0.65 3.07 9.02
N SER A 120 -0.11 1.98 8.93
CA SER A 120 -0.40 1.12 10.06
C SER A 120 -0.71 -0.30 9.62
N LYS A 121 -0.46 -1.27 10.52
CA LYS A 121 -0.76 -2.69 10.31
C LYS A 121 -1.89 -3.11 11.23
N TRP A 122 -2.82 -3.90 10.69
CA TRP A 122 -4.03 -4.37 11.38
C TRP A 122 -4.30 -5.83 11.03
N TYR A 123 -5.15 -6.47 11.83
CA TYR A 123 -5.75 -7.77 11.50
C TYR A 123 -7.17 -7.59 11.00
N ALA A 124 -7.59 -8.44 10.08
CA ALA A 124 -8.98 -8.52 9.62
C ALA A 124 -9.30 -9.92 9.09
N ASP A 125 -10.57 -10.28 9.05
CA ASP A 125 -11.02 -11.48 8.35
C ASP A 125 -10.90 -11.30 6.83
N ASP A 126 -11.16 -10.07 6.37
CA ASP A 126 -11.04 -9.69 4.96
C ASP A 126 -9.75 -8.92 4.75
N PRO A 127 -8.67 -9.60 4.29
CA PRO A 127 -7.41 -8.90 4.01
C PRO A 127 -7.61 -7.84 2.95
N ARG A 128 -7.05 -6.66 3.17
CA ARG A 128 -7.23 -5.52 2.27
C ARG A 128 -6.21 -4.43 2.55
N ILE A 129 -6.16 -3.48 1.62
CA ILE A 129 -5.40 -2.24 1.77
C ILE A 129 -6.38 -1.09 1.64
N GLU A 130 -6.45 -0.24 2.66
CA GLU A 130 -7.27 0.97 2.64
C GLU A 130 -6.35 2.17 2.50
N ILE A 131 -6.68 3.05 1.56
CA ILE A 131 -5.86 4.21 1.24
C ILE A 131 -6.71 5.47 1.25
N GLU A 132 -6.22 6.50 1.91
CA GLU A 132 -6.81 7.83 1.89
C GLU A 132 -5.78 8.81 1.33
N VAL A 133 -6.17 9.57 0.30
CA VAL A 133 -5.32 10.57 -0.34
C VAL A 133 -5.96 11.93 -0.19
N LYS A 134 -5.19 12.89 0.29
CA LYS A 134 -5.60 14.29 0.43
C LYS A 134 -4.58 15.19 -0.25
N GLU A 135 -5.06 16.08 -1.13
CA GLU A 135 -4.23 17.12 -1.70
C GLU A 135 -4.01 18.22 -0.65
N LEU A 136 -2.75 18.62 -0.47
CA LEU A 136 -2.40 19.67 0.47
C LEU A 136 -2.41 21.01 -0.25
N LYS A 137 -3.05 22.01 0.38
CA LYS A 137 -3.09 23.36 -0.16
C LYS A 137 -1.78 24.08 0.12
N ASN A 138 -1.27 24.80 -0.87
CA ASN A 138 -0.15 25.72 -0.71
C ASN A 138 -0.57 26.94 0.13
N ASP A 139 0.41 27.63 0.71
CA ASP A 139 0.14 28.81 1.55
C ASP A 139 -0.66 29.90 0.81
N GLU A 140 -0.43 30.06 -0.49
CA GLU A 140 -1.18 30.99 -1.34
C GLU A 140 -2.67 30.62 -1.42
N GLU A 141 -3.00 29.35 -1.47
CA GLU A 141 -4.38 28.85 -1.51
C GLU A 141 -5.06 28.96 -0.14
N ARG A 142 -4.30 28.86 0.96
CA ARG A 142 -4.82 29.02 2.32
C ARG A 142 -5.24 30.46 2.62
N ASN A 143 -4.59 31.44 2.01
CA ASN A 143 -4.85 32.86 2.21
C ASN A 143 -6.03 33.39 1.38
N GLN A 144 -6.60 32.57 0.47
CA GLN A 144 -7.74 32.93 -0.36
C GLN A 144 -9.11 32.56 0.26
N ASN A 145 -9.11 31.91 1.40
CA ASN A 145 -10.34 31.54 2.12
C ASN A 145 -10.55 32.46 3.32
#